data_3b6cc0e501339f75e779cc37b424b397
#
_entry.id   3b6cc0e501339f75e779cc37b424b397
#
_cell.length_a   1.000
_cell.length_b   1.000
_cell.length_c   1.000
_cell.angle_alpha   90.00
_cell.angle_beta   90.00
_cell.angle_gamma   90.00
#
_symmetry.space_group_name_H-M   'P 1'
#
loop_
_entity.id
_entity.type
_entity.pdbx_description
1 polymer ?
#
loop_
_entity_poly.entity_id
_entity_poly.type
_entity_poly.pdbx_seq_one_letter_code
_entity_poly.pdbx_strand_id
1 'polypeptide(L)'
;MNLSRLESLGLFDRNGPRYTSYPTATHFSNAMQADVISDWLTALDPATSISLYFHIPFCRRLCWFCACRTQGLGDDSRLERYLSALQQEMHLVVQYLPEGVQVGRIHLGGGTPTLLVPQQLDSLSSAIGENFELQKEREFSVEIDPNEIDVDV
;
A
#
# COMPACT_ATOMS: atom_id res chain seq x y z
N MET A 1 13.07 -19.50 26.46
CA MET A 1 12.56 -18.15 26.81
C MET A 1 11.83 -18.30 28.14
N ASN A 2 12.17 -17.51 29.20
CA ASN A 2 11.62 -17.71 30.54
C ASN A 2 10.32 -16.92 30.68
N LEU A 3 9.16 -17.60 30.64
CA LEU A 3 7.82 -17.00 30.71
C LEU A 3 7.63 -16.17 31.99
N SER A 4 8.14 -16.66 33.14
CA SER A 4 8.01 -15.95 34.42
C SER A 4 8.70 -14.57 34.42
N ARG A 5 9.76 -14.39 33.62
CA ARG A 5 10.42 -13.10 33.45
C ARG A 5 9.59 -12.13 32.62
N LEU A 6 8.87 -12.64 31.61
CA LEU A 6 7.98 -11.82 30.79
C LEU A 6 6.76 -11.36 31.57
N GLU A 7 6.20 -12.25 32.43
CA GLU A 7 5.12 -11.94 33.38
C GLU A 7 5.55 -10.88 34.39
N SER A 8 6.75 -11.03 34.99
CA SER A 8 7.28 -10.06 35.96
C SER A 8 7.53 -8.67 35.36
N LEU A 9 7.70 -8.58 34.06
CA LEU A 9 7.82 -7.32 33.29
C LEU A 9 6.46 -6.72 32.92
N GLY A 10 5.34 -7.40 33.22
CA GLY A 10 3.99 -6.96 32.92
C GLY A 10 3.68 -6.93 31.42
N LEU A 11 4.38 -7.75 30.62
CA LEU A 11 4.24 -7.72 29.15
C LEU A 11 2.90 -8.30 28.68
N PHE A 12 2.21 -9.07 29.53
CA PHE A 12 0.91 -9.65 29.21
C PHE A 12 -0.27 -8.86 29.80
N ASP A 13 0.00 -7.96 30.75
CA ASP A 13 -1.03 -7.23 31.50
C ASP A 13 -1.25 -5.79 30.99
N ARG A 14 -0.48 -5.36 30.01
CA ARG A 14 -0.56 -3.99 29.47
C ARG A 14 -0.86 -4.01 27.98
N ASN A 15 -1.97 -3.40 27.60
CA ASN A 15 -2.19 -2.96 26.24
C ASN A 15 -1.23 -1.81 25.94
N GLY A 16 -0.01 -2.13 25.50
CA GLY A 16 0.94 -1.13 25.04
C GLY A 16 0.43 -0.49 23.74
N PRO A 17 0.53 0.83 23.59
CA PRO A 17 0.22 1.46 22.31
C PRO A 17 1.14 0.89 21.24
N ARG A 18 0.57 0.57 20.08
CA ARG A 18 1.36 0.17 18.89
C ARG A 18 2.03 1.40 18.30
N TYR A 19 3.34 1.45 18.40
CA TYR A 19 4.16 2.42 17.70
C TYR A 19 4.69 1.78 16.43
N THR A 20 3.88 1.76 15.38
CA THR A 20 4.22 1.13 14.09
C THR A 20 4.74 2.13 13.06
N SER A 21 4.66 3.41 13.37
CA SER A 21 5.14 4.49 12.49
C SER A 21 5.67 5.67 13.30
N TYR A 22 6.44 6.54 12.68
CA TYR A 22 6.84 7.81 13.26
C TYR A 22 6.56 8.94 12.26
N PRO A 23 5.80 9.98 12.66
CA PRO A 23 5.12 10.14 13.94
C PRO A 23 4.08 9.05 14.21
N THR A 24 3.78 8.80 15.49
CA THR A 24 2.77 7.80 15.89
C THR A 24 1.35 8.30 15.60
N ALA A 25 0.38 7.39 15.43
CA ALA A 25 -1.00 7.72 15.09
C ALA A 25 -1.66 8.74 16.05
N THR A 26 -1.21 8.82 17.29
CA THR A 26 -1.69 9.81 18.28
C THR A 26 -1.34 11.25 17.91
N HIS A 27 -0.39 11.46 17.00
CA HIS A 27 0.00 12.78 16.49
C HIS A 27 -0.67 13.14 15.17
N PHE A 28 -1.46 12.23 14.59
CA PHE A 28 -2.20 12.51 13.38
C PHE A 28 -3.35 13.47 13.67
N SER A 29 -3.55 14.44 12.82
CA SER A 29 -4.65 15.39 12.89
C SER A 29 -5.44 15.39 11.60
N ASN A 30 -6.74 15.75 11.68
CA ASN A 30 -7.59 15.95 10.52
C ASN A 30 -7.39 17.33 9.86
N ALA A 31 -6.35 18.06 10.27
CA ALA A 31 -6.08 19.41 9.75
C ALA A 31 -5.39 19.41 8.38
N MET A 32 -4.96 18.24 7.88
CA MET A 32 -4.34 18.13 6.55
C MET A 32 -5.39 18.38 5.48
N GLN A 33 -5.16 19.38 4.64
CA GLN A 33 -5.98 19.72 3.51
C GLN A 33 -5.47 19.04 2.23
N ALA A 34 -6.34 18.87 1.24
CA ALA A 34 -5.97 18.18 -0.02
C ALA A 34 -4.88 18.92 -0.82
N ASP A 35 -4.85 20.24 -0.73
CA ASP A 35 -3.84 21.11 -1.36
C ASP A 35 -2.43 20.88 -0.83
N VAL A 36 -2.27 20.47 0.41
CA VAL A 36 -0.95 20.15 0.99
C VAL A 36 -0.26 19.02 0.23
N ILE A 37 -1.01 18.01 -0.21
CA ILE A 37 -0.44 16.88 -0.96
C ILE A 37 0.01 17.35 -2.34
N SER A 38 -0.80 18.14 -3.05
CA SER A 38 -0.43 18.69 -4.36
C SER A 38 0.81 19.59 -4.28
N ASP A 39 0.90 20.41 -3.23
CA ASP A 39 2.06 21.28 -2.99
C ASP A 39 3.33 20.47 -2.75
N TRP A 40 3.25 19.40 -1.95
CA TRP A 40 4.39 18.52 -1.70
C TRP A 40 4.85 17.79 -2.97
N LEU A 41 3.92 17.29 -3.78
CA LEU A 41 4.24 16.62 -5.03
C LEU A 41 4.91 17.59 -6.00
N THR A 42 4.36 18.79 -6.16
CA THR A 42 4.88 19.83 -7.06
C THR A 42 6.26 20.35 -6.63
N ALA A 43 6.56 20.31 -5.32
CA ALA A 43 7.84 20.76 -4.78
C ALA A 43 8.97 19.70 -4.86
N LEU A 44 8.71 18.52 -5.42
CA LEU A 44 9.76 17.50 -5.61
C LEU A 44 10.83 17.99 -6.58
N ASP A 45 12.08 17.64 -6.29
CA ASP A 45 13.18 17.84 -7.24
C ASP A 45 12.95 16.92 -8.46
N PRO A 46 13.03 17.43 -9.70
CA PRO A 46 12.90 16.60 -10.92
C PRO A 46 13.85 15.39 -10.98
N ALA A 47 15.00 15.44 -10.31
CA ALA A 47 15.92 14.32 -10.23
C ALA A 47 15.55 13.27 -9.15
N THR A 48 14.42 13.46 -8.45
CA THR A 48 14.00 12.55 -7.37
C THR A 48 13.57 11.19 -7.92
N SER A 49 14.03 10.13 -7.27
CA SER A 49 13.47 8.78 -7.42
C SER A 49 12.41 8.56 -6.35
N ILE A 50 11.17 8.26 -6.76
CA ILE A 50 10.05 8.00 -5.85
C ILE A 50 9.72 6.52 -5.74
N SER A 51 9.00 6.16 -4.66
CA SER A 51 8.39 4.84 -4.48
C SER A 51 6.89 4.96 -4.58
N LEU A 52 6.27 4.04 -5.32
CA LEU A 52 4.80 3.89 -5.38
C LEU A 52 4.38 2.72 -4.50
N TYR A 53 3.43 2.97 -3.61
CA TYR A 53 2.74 1.96 -2.84
C TYR A 53 1.28 1.88 -3.26
N PHE A 54 0.86 0.73 -3.76
CA PHE A 54 -0.53 0.47 -4.11
C PHE A 54 -1.17 -0.39 -3.03
N HIS A 55 -2.13 0.16 -2.34
CA HIS A 55 -2.85 -0.55 -1.29
C HIS A 55 -4.06 -1.30 -1.88
N ILE A 56 -4.05 -2.63 -1.81
CA ILE A 56 -5.18 -3.47 -2.22
C ILE A 56 -5.90 -3.94 -0.94
N PRO A 57 -7.00 -3.26 -0.52
CA PRO A 57 -7.58 -3.46 0.82
C PRO A 57 -8.45 -4.71 0.96
N PHE A 58 -8.39 -5.64 0.03
CA PHE A 58 -9.27 -6.81 0.00
C PHE A 58 -8.55 -8.08 0.39
N CYS A 59 -9.28 -8.94 1.15
CA CYS A 59 -8.85 -10.29 1.50
C CYS A 59 -10.03 -11.25 1.31
N ARG A 60 -9.79 -12.47 0.83
CA ARG A 60 -10.79 -13.55 0.86
C ARG A 60 -10.99 -14.06 2.27
N ARG A 61 -9.90 -14.05 3.07
CA ARG A 61 -9.89 -14.46 4.46
C ARG A 61 -9.22 -13.40 5.33
N LEU A 62 -9.90 -12.96 6.38
CA LEU A 62 -9.32 -12.02 7.34
C LEU A 62 -8.48 -12.78 8.37
N CYS A 63 -7.24 -12.35 8.56
CA CYS A 63 -6.33 -12.92 9.56
C CYS A 63 -6.68 -12.44 10.97
N TRP A 64 -6.58 -13.32 11.95
CA TRP A 64 -6.91 -13.02 13.36
C TRP A 64 -6.06 -11.91 13.98
N PHE A 65 -4.84 -11.73 13.49
CA PHE A 65 -3.88 -10.75 13.99
C PHE A 65 -3.79 -9.50 13.09
N CYS A 66 -4.65 -9.39 12.07
CA CYS A 66 -4.56 -8.32 11.09
C CYS A 66 -4.78 -6.95 11.73
N ALA A 67 -3.82 -6.05 11.53
CA ALA A 67 -3.91 -4.65 11.92
C ALA A 67 -3.95 -3.71 10.70
N CYS A 68 -3.92 -4.27 9.48
CA CYS A 68 -3.97 -3.52 8.23
C CYS A 68 -5.38 -2.98 7.97
N ARG A 69 -5.46 -1.92 7.18
CA ARG A 69 -6.74 -1.40 6.69
C ARG A 69 -7.28 -2.31 5.59
N THR A 70 -7.94 -3.40 5.99
CA THR A 70 -8.45 -4.43 5.09
C THR A 70 -9.93 -4.67 5.29
N GLN A 71 -10.57 -5.24 4.27
CA GLN A 71 -11.96 -5.66 4.30
C GLN A 71 -12.14 -6.97 3.53
N GLY A 72 -13.13 -7.76 3.92
CA GLY A 72 -13.48 -8.97 3.19
C GLY A 72 -13.98 -8.63 1.78
N LEU A 73 -13.53 -9.39 0.80
CA LEU A 73 -14.07 -9.31 -0.56
C LEU A 73 -15.43 -10.01 -0.58
N GLY A 74 -16.52 -9.23 -0.66
CA GLY A 74 -17.87 -9.75 -0.71
C GLY A 74 -18.31 -10.13 -2.13
N ASP A 75 -17.90 -9.34 -3.10
CA ASP A 75 -18.13 -9.55 -4.53
C ASP A 75 -17.05 -8.81 -5.36
N ASP A 76 -16.85 -9.26 -6.61
CA ASP A 76 -15.84 -8.74 -7.51
C ASP A 76 -16.13 -7.29 -7.96
N SER A 77 -17.40 -6.86 -7.93
CA SER A 77 -17.78 -5.51 -8.33
C SER A 77 -17.17 -4.42 -7.45
N ARG A 78 -16.88 -4.72 -6.18
CA ARG A 78 -16.20 -3.81 -5.28
C ARG A 78 -14.74 -3.64 -5.66
N LEU A 79 -14.10 -4.74 -6.02
CA LEU A 79 -12.70 -4.73 -6.48
C LEU A 79 -12.57 -3.94 -7.78
N GLU A 80 -13.44 -4.17 -8.75
CA GLU A 80 -13.43 -3.45 -10.03
C GLU A 80 -13.61 -1.93 -9.84
N ARG A 81 -14.57 -1.51 -9.02
CA ARG A 81 -14.75 -0.08 -8.69
C ARG A 81 -13.52 0.50 -8.00
N TYR A 82 -12.90 -0.27 -7.11
CA TYR A 82 -11.68 0.15 -6.45
C TYR A 82 -10.51 0.34 -7.42
N LEU A 83 -10.29 -0.64 -8.31
CA LEU A 83 -9.24 -0.55 -9.32
C LEU A 83 -9.45 0.63 -10.28
N SER A 84 -10.71 0.89 -10.66
CA SER A 84 -11.06 2.08 -11.45
C SER A 84 -10.74 3.39 -10.70
N ALA A 85 -11.06 3.47 -9.40
CA ALA A 85 -10.72 4.63 -8.58
C ALA A 85 -9.21 4.80 -8.41
N LEU A 86 -8.47 3.69 -8.24
CA LEU A 86 -7.02 3.69 -8.15
C LEU A 86 -6.36 4.21 -9.43
N GLN A 87 -6.87 3.85 -10.60
CA GLN A 87 -6.41 4.40 -11.88
C GLN A 87 -6.67 5.91 -11.99
N GLN A 88 -7.82 6.37 -11.52
CA GLN A 88 -8.12 7.82 -11.48
C GLN A 88 -7.18 8.56 -10.51
N GLU A 89 -6.88 7.96 -9.36
CA GLU A 89 -5.92 8.52 -8.41
C GLU A 89 -4.52 8.64 -9.01
N MET A 90 -4.03 7.62 -9.75
CA MET A 90 -2.76 7.71 -10.48
C MET A 90 -2.75 8.89 -11.46
N HIS A 91 -3.82 9.06 -12.22
CA HIS A 91 -3.98 10.20 -13.13
C HIS A 91 -3.94 11.56 -12.43
N LEU A 92 -4.53 11.66 -11.23
CA LEU A 92 -4.47 12.88 -10.44
C LEU A 92 -3.08 13.15 -9.89
N VAL A 93 -2.42 12.12 -9.35
CA VAL A 93 -1.08 12.24 -8.75
C VAL A 93 -0.05 12.69 -9.78
N VAL A 94 -0.06 12.09 -10.98
CA VAL A 94 0.93 12.41 -12.02
C VAL A 94 0.84 13.84 -12.52
N GLN A 95 -0.33 14.48 -12.46
CA GLN A 95 -0.52 15.88 -12.85
C GLN A 95 0.26 16.88 -11.96
N TYR A 96 0.61 16.46 -10.75
CA TYR A 96 1.36 17.29 -9.80
C TYR A 96 2.85 16.93 -9.73
N LEU A 97 3.27 15.84 -10.39
CA LEU A 97 4.69 15.47 -10.40
C LEU A 97 5.47 16.33 -11.40
N PRO A 98 6.63 16.90 -11.00
CA PRO A 98 7.53 17.54 -11.94
C PRO A 98 8.01 16.56 -13.02
N GLU A 99 8.20 17.07 -14.22
CA GLU A 99 8.83 16.33 -15.32
C GLU A 99 10.24 15.87 -14.90
N GLY A 100 10.59 14.62 -15.15
CA GLY A 100 11.88 14.01 -14.80
C GLY A 100 11.87 13.21 -13.48
N VAL A 101 10.83 13.32 -12.66
CA VAL A 101 10.65 12.46 -11.48
C VAL A 101 10.41 11.03 -11.93
N GLN A 102 11.24 10.09 -11.47
CA GLN A 102 11.18 8.69 -11.88
C GLN A 102 10.79 7.76 -10.74
N VAL A 103 10.11 6.66 -11.08
CA VAL A 103 9.74 5.60 -10.14
C VAL A 103 10.84 4.56 -10.07
N GLY A 104 11.51 4.45 -8.92
CA GLY A 104 12.54 3.45 -8.64
C GLY A 104 12.04 2.23 -7.88
N ARG A 105 10.85 2.30 -7.28
CA ARG A 105 10.25 1.19 -6.52
C ARG A 105 8.75 1.18 -6.67
N ILE A 106 8.19 -0.02 -6.83
CA ILE A 106 6.75 -0.29 -6.83
C ILE A 106 6.46 -1.38 -5.81
N HIS A 107 5.48 -1.16 -4.94
CA HIS A 107 5.04 -2.14 -3.96
C HIS A 107 3.52 -2.29 -4.00
N LEU A 108 3.05 -3.53 -4.17
CA LEU A 108 1.66 -3.89 -4.00
C LEU A 108 1.47 -4.52 -2.61
N GLY A 109 0.64 -3.91 -1.78
CA GLY A 109 0.45 -4.36 -0.40
C GLY A 109 -0.97 -4.16 0.11
N GLY A 110 -1.17 -4.36 1.41
CA GLY A 110 -2.43 -4.08 2.10
C GLY A 110 -3.14 -5.29 2.62
N GLY A 111 -4.14 -5.79 1.91
CA GLY A 111 -4.86 -7.02 2.21
C GLY A 111 -4.15 -8.22 1.58
N THR A 112 -4.60 -8.60 0.39
CA THR A 112 -4.00 -9.70 -0.38
C THR A 112 -3.93 -9.29 -1.86
N PRO A 113 -2.88 -8.60 -2.31
CA PRO A 113 -2.76 -8.17 -3.70
C PRO A 113 -2.84 -9.31 -4.72
N THR A 114 -2.43 -10.52 -4.34
CA THR A 114 -2.48 -11.73 -5.18
C THR A 114 -3.89 -12.28 -5.41
N LEU A 115 -4.91 -11.66 -4.82
CA LEU A 115 -6.30 -11.95 -5.21
C LEU A 115 -6.67 -11.38 -6.59
N LEU A 116 -5.87 -10.44 -7.12
CA LEU A 116 -6.06 -9.88 -8.46
C LEU A 116 -5.81 -10.98 -9.50
N VAL A 117 -6.77 -11.14 -10.42
CA VAL A 117 -6.58 -12.05 -11.55
C VAL A 117 -5.56 -11.49 -12.54
N PRO A 118 -4.92 -12.32 -13.40
CA PRO A 118 -3.88 -11.87 -14.34
C PRO A 118 -4.28 -10.64 -15.15
N GLN A 119 -5.51 -10.59 -15.66
CA GLN A 119 -6.01 -9.46 -16.45
C GLN A 119 -6.07 -8.15 -15.67
N GLN A 120 -6.38 -8.22 -14.36
CA GLN A 120 -6.40 -7.04 -13.48
C GLN A 120 -4.97 -6.58 -13.17
N LEU A 121 -4.03 -7.51 -12.98
CA LEU A 121 -2.61 -7.21 -12.81
C LEU A 121 -2.00 -6.58 -14.06
N ASP A 122 -2.31 -7.11 -15.23
CA ASP A 122 -1.87 -6.55 -16.52
C ASP A 122 -2.41 -5.13 -16.72
N SER A 123 -3.71 -4.92 -16.43
CA SER A 123 -4.32 -3.59 -16.51
C SER A 123 -3.68 -2.60 -15.53
N LEU A 124 -3.42 -3.01 -14.30
CA LEU A 124 -2.75 -2.17 -13.29
C LEU A 124 -1.31 -1.84 -13.71
N SER A 125 -0.56 -2.84 -14.16
CA SER A 125 0.82 -2.67 -14.63
C SER A 125 0.90 -1.72 -15.84
N SER A 126 -0.02 -1.87 -16.80
CA SER A 126 -0.12 -0.98 -17.97
C SER A 126 -0.42 0.46 -17.52
N ALA A 127 -1.41 0.63 -16.64
CA ALA A 127 -1.76 1.95 -16.11
C ALA A 127 -0.60 2.62 -15.36
N ILE A 128 0.20 1.85 -14.61
CA ILE A 128 1.41 2.37 -13.96
C ILE A 128 2.42 2.86 -15.02
N GLY A 129 2.70 2.04 -16.04
CA GLY A 129 3.66 2.39 -17.10
C GLY A 129 3.22 3.54 -17.99
N GLU A 130 1.90 3.75 -18.17
CA GLU A 130 1.33 4.86 -18.94
C GLU A 130 1.36 6.19 -18.16
N ASN A 131 1.26 6.15 -16.84
CA ASN A 131 1.19 7.35 -16.02
C ASN A 131 2.54 7.80 -15.46
N PHE A 132 3.47 6.87 -15.19
CA PHE A 132 4.71 7.19 -14.49
C PHE A 132 5.94 6.86 -15.32
N GLU A 133 6.96 7.71 -15.24
CA GLU A 133 8.28 7.42 -15.81
C GLU A 133 8.99 6.40 -14.90
N LEU A 134 9.21 5.18 -15.41
CA LEU A 134 9.78 4.07 -14.65
C LEU A 134 11.28 3.96 -14.89
N GLN A 135 12.08 3.84 -13.83
CA GLN A 135 13.50 3.52 -13.95
C GLN A 135 13.69 2.13 -14.59
N LYS A 136 14.75 1.98 -15.37
CA LYS A 136 15.09 0.72 -16.02
C LYS A 136 15.35 -0.39 -15.00
N GLU A 137 16.12 -0.06 -13.95
CA GLU A 137 16.40 -0.95 -12.83
C GLU A 137 15.57 -0.48 -11.63
N ARG A 138 14.35 -0.98 -11.52
CA ARG A 138 13.43 -0.69 -10.43
C ARG A 138 13.14 -1.92 -9.60
N GLU A 139 12.91 -1.72 -8.32
CA GLU A 139 12.44 -2.77 -7.44
C GLU A 139 10.91 -2.94 -7.59
N PHE A 140 10.46 -4.19 -7.70
CA PHE A 140 9.06 -4.55 -7.66
C PHE A 140 8.82 -5.58 -6.57
N SER A 141 7.88 -5.32 -5.65
CA SER A 141 7.55 -6.22 -4.56
C SER A 141 6.04 -6.33 -4.36
N VAL A 142 5.59 -7.51 -3.93
CA VAL A 142 4.18 -7.83 -3.71
C VAL A 142 4.02 -8.58 -2.41
N GLU A 143 3.05 -8.17 -1.59
CA GLU A 143 2.60 -8.95 -0.44
C GLU A 143 1.72 -10.11 -0.91
N ILE A 144 1.95 -11.29 -0.34
CA ILE A 144 1.25 -12.52 -0.71
C ILE A 144 0.66 -13.20 0.53
N ASP A 145 -0.52 -13.79 0.40
CA ASP A 145 -1.02 -14.80 1.36
C ASP A 145 -0.62 -16.19 0.85
N PRO A 146 0.28 -16.91 1.56
CA PRO A 146 0.76 -18.21 1.10
C PRO A 146 -0.34 -19.29 1.09
N ASN A 147 -1.50 -19.03 1.68
CA ASN A 147 -2.63 -19.96 1.63
C ASN A 147 -3.53 -19.77 0.39
N GLU A 148 -3.32 -18.72 -0.38
CA GLU A 148 -4.10 -18.39 -1.57
C GLU A 148 -3.29 -18.52 -2.87
N ILE A 149 -2.09 -19.08 -2.79
CA ILE A 149 -1.25 -19.33 -3.95
C ILE A 149 -1.37 -20.81 -4.31
N ASP A 150 -1.84 -21.09 -5.53
CA ASP A 150 -1.71 -22.39 -6.14
C ASP A 150 -0.23 -22.60 -6.56
N VAL A 151 0.36 -23.69 -6.11
CA VAL A 151 1.78 -24.00 -6.32
C VAL A 151 2.05 -24.57 -7.73
N ASP A 152 1.01 -24.69 -8.54
CA ASP A 152 1.05 -25.27 -9.89
C ASP A 152 1.19 -24.22 -11.02
N VAL A 153 1.86 -23.09 -10.70
CA VAL A 153 2.19 -22.05 -11.68
C VAL A 153 3.69 -21.97 -11.90
#